data_abe2f037dec10e2db50fd0e0db0719ca
#
_entry.id   abe2f037dec10e2db50fd0e0db0719ca
#
_cell.length_a   1.000
_cell.length_b   1.000
_cell.length_c   1.000
_cell.angle_alpha   90.00
_cell.angle_beta   90.00
_cell.angle_gamma   90.00
#
_symmetry.space_group_name_H-M   'P 1'
#
loop_
_entity.id
_entity.type
_entity.pdbx_description
1 polymer ?
#
loop_
_entity_poly.entity_id
_entity_poly.type
_entity_poly.pdbx_seq_one_letter_code
_entity_poly.pdbx_strand_id
1 'polypeptide(L)'
;QLIVSDPASINYLMGRLMNPGERLMVLVFDVAAGKTELVISKLYPQGDNPIWPVTYVDDVDDCVAILSEKIAETGVIGIDKNWAAKFLLRLMELRPNLTYKNGSYIIDKIRQIKTNEEQEFMIEASRLNDLAVERLIKEVNKGYTEKELADKLLDIYHDLGSEGFSFYPICCYGANAADPHHSNDDSTGKSGDSVILDIGCL
;
A
#
# COMPACT_ATOMS: atom_id res chain seq x y z
N GLN A 1 -5.06 22.32 -6.84
CA GLN A 1 -4.27 21.55 -5.88
C GLN A 1 -4.61 20.07 -5.98
N LEU A 2 -3.75 19.20 -5.41
CA LEU A 2 -3.97 17.76 -5.31
C LEU A 2 -3.57 17.30 -3.90
N ILE A 3 -4.42 16.53 -3.25
CA ILE A 3 -4.11 15.79 -2.03
C ILE A 3 -3.88 14.33 -2.41
N VAL A 4 -2.70 13.79 -2.08
CA VAL A 4 -2.37 12.36 -2.20
C VAL A 4 -2.34 11.75 -0.81
N SER A 5 -3.14 10.72 -0.60
CA SER A 5 -3.36 10.08 0.70
C SER A 5 -3.14 8.57 0.70
N ASP A 6 -3.14 7.94 -0.47
CA ASP A 6 -2.92 6.50 -0.60
C ASP A 6 -1.47 6.15 -0.21
N PRO A 7 -1.24 5.25 0.77
CA PRO A 7 0.11 4.90 1.22
C PRO A 7 1.03 4.40 0.11
N ALA A 8 0.51 3.65 -0.86
CA ALA A 8 1.30 3.16 -1.99
C ALA A 8 1.69 4.29 -2.95
N SER A 9 0.81 5.27 -3.16
CA SER A 9 1.11 6.47 -3.94
C SER A 9 2.14 7.36 -3.24
N ILE A 10 2.04 7.52 -1.91
CA ILE A 10 3.02 8.26 -1.10
C ILE A 10 4.36 7.54 -1.10
N ASN A 11 4.38 6.20 -0.95
CA ASN A 11 5.62 5.42 -1.07
C ASN A 11 6.31 5.63 -2.43
N TYR A 12 5.55 5.57 -3.51
CA TYR A 12 6.08 5.81 -4.85
C TYR A 12 6.74 7.19 -4.98
N LEU A 13 6.12 8.23 -4.40
CA LEU A 13 6.60 9.61 -4.48
C LEU A 13 7.76 9.91 -3.52
N MET A 14 7.84 9.22 -2.38
CA MET A 14 8.81 9.48 -1.32
C MET A 14 9.91 8.41 -1.20
N GLY A 15 9.75 7.26 -1.84
CA GLY A 15 10.66 6.11 -1.68
C GLY A 15 10.62 5.49 -0.29
N ARG A 16 9.55 5.72 0.48
CA ARG A 16 9.40 5.20 1.85
C ARG A 16 7.98 4.75 2.12
N LEU A 17 7.84 3.46 2.43
CA LEU A 17 6.56 2.89 2.84
C LEU A 17 6.23 3.33 4.26
N MET A 18 5.07 3.97 4.42
CA MET A 18 4.51 4.38 5.71
C MET A 18 3.04 3.99 5.77
N ASN A 19 2.64 3.41 6.88
CA ASN A 19 1.23 3.10 7.14
C ASN A 19 0.74 3.95 8.32
N PRO A 20 -0.05 5.00 8.08
CA PRO A 20 -0.49 5.91 9.14
C PRO A 20 -1.62 5.32 10.00
N GLY A 21 -2.18 4.16 9.65
CA GLY A 21 -3.37 3.63 10.28
C GLY A 21 -4.56 4.60 10.15
N GLU A 22 -5.13 4.98 11.28
CA GLU A 22 -6.27 5.91 11.34
C GLU A 22 -5.87 7.40 11.31
N ARG A 23 -4.56 7.71 11.30
CA ARG A 23 -4.04 9.08 11.39
C ARG A 23 -3.92 9.76 10.03
N LEU A 24 -3.94 11.08 10.05
CA LEU A 24 -3.73 11.86 8.85
C LEU A 24 -2.30 11.69 8.33
N MET A 25 -2.20 11.34 7.06
CA MET A 25 -0.97 11.41 6.26
C MET A 25 -1.35 11.80 4.85
N VAL A 26 -0.91 12.96 4.38
CA VAL A 26 -1.18 13.44 3.02
C VAL A 26 -0.01 14.25 2.47
N LEU A 27 0.23 14.11 1.18
CA LEU A 27 1.01 15.07 0.39
C LEU A 27 0.07 16.07 -0.26
N VAL A 28 0.34 17.35 -0.06
CA VAL A 28 -0.39 18.45 -0.69
C VAL A 28 0.47 19.02 -1.82
N PHE A 29 -0.02 18.92 -3.04
CA PHE A 29 0.61 19.54 -4.21
C PHE A 29 -0.14 20.81 -4.58
N ASP A 30 0.53 21.94 -4.48
CA ASP A 30 0.08 23.20 -5.06
C ASP A 30 0.81 23.42 -6.40
N VAL A 31 0.17 23.01 -7.47
CA VAL A 31 0.75 23.07 -8.82
C VAL A 31 0.98 24.51 -9.28
N ALA A 32 0.10 25.42 -8.89
CA ALA A 32 0.22 26.84 -9.27
C ALA A 32 1.39 27.53 -8.56
N ALA A 33 1.64 27.18 -7.32
CA ALA A 33 2.76 27.71 -6.53
C ALA A 33 4.06 26.91 -6.70
N GLY A 34 4.01 25.73 -7.36
CA GLY A 34 5.16 24.80 -7.46
C GLY A 34 5.61 24.26 -6.10
N LYS A 35 4.69 24.11 -5.15
CA LYS A 35 4.99 23.68 -3.79
C LYS A 35 4.40 22.31 -3.47
N THR A 36 5.13 21.56 -2.69
CA THR A 36 4.68 20.29 -2.12
C THR A 36 4.96 20.29 -0.63
N GLU A 37 4.03 19.80 0.17
CA GLU A 37 4.17 19.70 1.62
C GLU A 37 3.57 18.39 2.11
N LEU A 38 4.25 17.74 3.06
CA LEU A 38 3.75 16.56 3.76
C LEU A 38 3.07 17.00 5.07
N VAL A 39 1.81 16.61 5.25
CA VAL A 39 1.12 16.75 6.55
C VAL A 39 0.96 15.37 7.16
N ILE A 40 1.54 15.15 8.33
CA ILE A 40 1.65 13.81 8.94
C ILE A 40 1.66 13.89 10.47
N SER A 41 1.23 12.81 11.12
CA SER A 41 1.32 12.69 12.58
C SER A 41 2.78 12.73 13.07
N LYS A 42 3.02 13.37 14.21
CA LYS A 42 4.32 13.41 14.93
C LYS A 42 4.89 12.02 15.23
N LEU A 43 4.05 10.99 15.25
CA LEU A 43 4.48 9.60 15.44
C LEU A 43 5.31 9.06 14.27
N TYR A 44 5.34 9.76 13.13
CA TYR A 44 6.10 9.38 11.94
C TYR A 44 7.16 10.44 11.60
N PRO A 45 8.23 10.56 12.40
CA PRO A 45 9.28 11.56 12.16
C PRO A 45 9.98 11.34 10.82
N GLN A 46 10.22 12.44 10.10
CA GLN A 46 10.79 12.40 8.75
C GLN A 46 12.31 12.63 8.71
N GLY A 47 12.96 12.72 9.88
CA GLY A 47 14.40 13.00 10.00
C GLY A 47 14.74 14.46 9.75
N ASP A 48 16.05 14.75 9.68
CA ASP A 48 16.58 16.13 9.65
C ASP A 48 16.52 16.77 8.25
N ASN A 49 16.46 15.93 7.19
CA ASN A 49 16.46 16.40 5.80
C ASN A 49 15.31 15.77 5.01
N PRO A 50 14.05 16.12 5.27
CA PRO A 50 12.91 15.59 4.53
C PRO A 50 12.94 16.09 3.07
N ILE A 51 12.41 15.28 2.14
CA ILE A 51 12.32 15.61 0.71
C ILE A 51 11.49 16.89 0.48
N TRP A 52 10.43 17.06 1.27
CA TRP A 52 9.55 18.23 1.24
C TRP A 52 9.35 18.79 2.63
N PRO A 53 8.94 20.07 2.78
CA PRO A 53 8.50 20.61 4.04
C PRO A 53 7.46 19.72 4.72
N VAL A 54 7.55 19.61 6.03
CA VAL A 54 6.68 18.76 6.83
C VAL A 54 5.92 19.57 7.85
N THR A 55 4.59 19.46 7.84
CA THR A 55 3.74 19.93 8.93
C THR A 55 3.34 18.73 9.79
N TYR A 56 3.72 18.75 11.04
CA TYR A 56 3.36 17.70 11.99
C TYR A 56 2.05 18.03 12.71
N VAL A 57 1.21 17.01 12.87
CA VAL A 57 -0.04 17.07 13.65
C VAL A 57 0.02 16.09 14.82
N ASP A 58 -0.64 16.43 15.92
CA ASP A 58 -0.76 15.58 17.11
C ASP A 58 -2.16 14.95 17.20
N ASP A 59 -2.31 13.91 18.02
CA ASP A 59 -3.59 13.22 18.22
C ASP A 59 -4.65 14.13 18.92
N VAL A 60 -4.21 15.20 19.57
CA VAL A 60 -5.08 16.19 20.20
C VAL A 60 -5.47 17.37 19.28
N ASP A 61 -4.87 17.46 18.10
CA ASP A 61 -5.12 18.56 17.15
C ASP A 61 -6.38 18.26 16.29
N ASP A 62 -7.06 19.32 15.83
CA ASP A 62 -7.88 19.22 14.62
C ASP A 62 -6.94 19.19 13.40
N CYS A 63 -6.45 18.00 13.08
CA CYS A 63 -5.46 17.79 12.02
C CYS A 63 -5.95 18.28 10.65
N VAL A 64 -7.28 18.28 10.41
CA VAL A 64 -7.86 18.77 9.16
C VAL A 64 -7.95 20.29 9.16
N ALA A 65 -8.14 20.94 10.29
CA ALA A 65 -8.03 22.40 10.39
C ALA A 65 -6.61 22.85 10.02
N ILE A 66 -5.57 22.20 10.57
CA ILE A 66 -4.16 22.47 10.22
C ILE A 66 -3.91 22.22 8.72
N LEU A 67 -4.38 21.09 8.18
CA LEU A 67 -4.30 20.81 6.75
C LEU A 67 -4.99 21.89 5.92
N SER A 68 -6.14 22.37 6.37
CA SER A 68 -6.93 23.36 5.62
C SER A 68 -6.18 24.69 5.41
N GLU A 69 -5.26 25.06 6.31
CA GLU A 69 -4.41 26.27 6.16
C GLU A 69 -3.44 26.17 4.96
N LYS A 70 -3.16 24.94 4.49
CA LYS A 70 -2.33 24.66 3.30
C LYS A 70 -3.15 24.60 2.01
N ILE A 71 -4.47 24.63 2.13
CA ILE A 71 -5.41 24.47 1.03
C ILE A 71 -6.02 25.82 0.66
N ALA A 72 -6.11 26.10 -0.63
CA ALA A 72 -6.76 27.30 -1.16
C ALA A 72 -8.21 27.42 -0.69
N GLU A 73 -8.72 28.63 -0.60
CA GLU A 73 -10.11 28.87 -0.19
C GLU A 73 -11.12 28.58 -1.31
N THR A 74 -10.68 28.67 -2.56
CA THR A 74 -11.53 28.49 -3.75
C THR A 74 -10.79 27.75 -4.86
N GLY A 75 -11.53 27.25 -5.84
CA GLY A 75 -10.97 26.58 -7.01
C GLY A 75 -11.21 25.07 -7.00
N VAL A 76 -10.36 24.33 -7.70
CA VAL A 76 -10.49 22.86 -7.83
C VAL A 76 -9.40 22.17 -7.04
N ILE A 77 -9.80 21.18 -6.27
CA ILE A 77 -8.89 20.28 -5.55
C ILE A 77 -9.13 18.82 -5.96
N GLY A 78 -8.07 18.14 -6.36
CA GLY A 78 -8.06 16.70 -6.58
C GLY A 78 -7.91 15.98 -5.23
N ILE A 79 -8.71 14.95 -5.02
CA ILE A 79 -8.64 14.07 -3.84
C ILE A 79 -8.25 12.68 -4.33
N ASP A 80 -7.26 12.10 -3.68
CA ASP A 80 -6.78 10.75 -3.98
C ASP A 80 -7.75 9.68 -3.43
N LYS A 81 -7.56 8.45 -3.90
CA LYS A 81 -8.23 7.25 -3.39
C LYS A 81 -7.82 6.97 -1.93
N ASN A 82 -8.57 6.11 -1.29
CA ASN A 82 -8.27 5.57 0.05
C ASN A 82 -8.08 6.64 1.15
N TRP A 83 -8.71 7.80 1.02
CA TRP A 83 -8.74 8.77 2.10
C TRP A 83 -9.96 8.57 2.99
N ALA A 84 -9.74 8.41 4.30
CA ALA A 84 -10.85 8.19 5.23
C ALA A 84 -11.88 9.33 5.14
N ALA A 85 -13.16 8.98 4.97
CA ALA A 85 -14.24 9.93 4.76
C ALA A 85 -14.30 11.01 5.85
N LYS A 86 -13.93 10.69 7.09
CA LYS A 86 -13.90 11.66 8.21
C LYS A 86 -13.03 12.89 7.88
N PHE A 87 -11.89 12.70 7.21
CA PHE A 87 -10.99 13.80 6.85
C PHE A 87 -11.53 14.61 5.68
N LEU A 88 -12.06 13.94 4.66
CA LEU A 88 -12.65 14.61 3.50
C LEU A 88 -13.86 15.46 3.90
N LEU A 89 -14.79 14.89 4.67
CA LEU A 89 -15.99 15.60 5.13
C LEU A 89 -15.61 16.82 5.96
N ARG A 90 -14.64 16.67 6.88
CA ARG A 90 -14.17 17.81 7.69
C ARG A 90 -13.51 18.89 6.82
N LEU A 91 -12.74 18.50 5.80
CA LEU A 91 -12.15 19.47 4.86
C LEU A 91 -13.24 20.20 4.05
N MET A 92 -14.29 19.51 3.61
CA MET A 92 -15.41 20.10 2.90
C MET A 92 -16.15 21.13 3.77
N GLU A 93 -16.31 20.89 5.07
CA GLU A 93 -16.86 21.85 6.02
C GLU A 93 -15.98 23.11 6.14
N LEU A 94 -14.66 22.93 6.22
CA LEU A 94 -13.70 24.04 6.40
C LEU A 94 -13.45 24.81 5.11
N ARG A 95 -13.62 24.19 3.95
CA ARG A 95 -13.39 24.77 2.61
C ARG A 95 -14.62 24.56 1.68
N PRO A 96 -15.79 25.12 2.03
CA PRO A 96 -17.04 24.87 1.30
C PRO A 96 -17.05 25.46 -0.12
N ASN A 97 -16.13 26.38 -0.44
CA ASN A 97 -16.07 27.04 -1.75
C ASN A 97 -15.13 26.31 -2.74
N LEU A 98 -14.59 25.17 -2.37
CA LEU A 98 -13.81 24.33 -3.27
C LEU A 98 -14.71 23.39 -4.09
N THR A 99 -14.28 23.11 -5.31
CA THR A 99 -14.79 22.01 -6.11
C THR A 99 -13.92 20.78 -5.93
N TYR A 100 -14.44 19.74 -5.30
CA TYR A 100 -13.74 18.50 -5.04
C TYR A 100 -13.87 17.54 -6.22
N LYS A 101 -12.78 16.99 -6.72
CA LYS A 101 -12.72 16.02 -7.82
C LYS A 101 -11.84 14.84 -7.48
N ASN A 102 -12.12 13.68 -8.07
CA ASN A 102 -11.21 12.54 -7.98
C ASN A 102 -9.91 12.87 -8.73
N GLY A 103 -8.79 12.86 -8.02
CA GLY A 103 -7.45 13.13 -8.51
C GLY A 103 -6.55 11.89 -8.63
N SER A 104 -7.05 10.71 -8.24
CA SER A 104 -6.26 9.47 -8.16
C SER A 104 -5.56 9.12 -9.45
N TYR A 105 -6.24 9.33 -10.59
CA TYR A 105 -5.72 8.98 -11.92
C TYR A 105 -4.40 9.69 -12.26
N ILE A 106 -4.07 10.80 -11.61
CA ILE A 106 -2.85 11.56 -11.88
C ILE A 106 -1.63 10.70 -11.48
N ILE A 107 -1.61 10.21 -10.27
CA ILE A 107 -0.52 9.36 -9.78
C ILE A 107 -0.59 7.96 -10.41
N ASP A 108 -1.78 7.40 -10.57
CA ASP A 108 -1.97 6.09 -11.20
C ASP A 108 -1.40 6.04 -12.61
N LYS A 109 -1.61 7.09 -13.43
CA LYS A 109 -1.03 7.17 -14.78
C LYS A 109 0.50 7.22 -14.78
N ILE A 110 1.09 7.95 -13.85
CA ILE A 110 2.55 7.99 -13.72
C ILE A 110 3.09 6.60 -13.39
N ARG A 111 2.46 5.91 -12.43
CA ARG A 111 2.85 4.56 -11.99
C ARG A 111 2.59 3.46 -13.02
N GLN A 112 1.67 3.69 -13.98
CA GLN A 112 1.38 2.70 -15.04
C GLN A 112 2.57 2.49 -15.98
N ILE A 113 3.34 3.53 -16.25
CA ILE A 113 4.50 3.47 -17.16
C ILE A 113 5.75 3.37 -16.30
N LYS A 114 6.33 2.17 -16.25
CA LYS A 114 7.49 1.87 -15.41
C LYS A 114 8.77 2.37 -16.05
N THR A 115 9.64 2.97 -15.26
CA THR A 115 11.02 3.28 -15.67
C THR A 115 11.81 1.97 -15.88
N ASN A 116 12.98 2.06 -16.49
CA ASN A 116 13.83 0.88 -16.67
C ASN A 116 14.23 0.25 -15.33
N GLU A 117 14.54 1.06 -14.32
CA GLU A 117 14.88 0.60 -12.98
C GLU A 117 13.68 -0.11 -12.30
N GLU A 118 12.49 0.45 -12.39
CA GLU A 118 11.27 -0.19 -11.88
C GLU A 118 10.96 -1.52 -12.59
N GLN A 119 11.25 -1.60 -13.91
CA GLN A 119 11.12 -2.85 -14.66
C GLN A 119 12.11 -3.91 -14.18
N GLU A 120 13.36 -3.54 -13.88
CA GLU A 120 14.36 -4.45 -13.34
C GLU A 120 13.92 -5.03 -11.98
N PHE A 121 13.37 -4.19 -11.08
CA PHE A 121 12.81 -4.68 -9.81
C PHE A 121 11.63 -5.63 -10.02
N MET A 122 10.72 -5.34 -10.95
CA MET A 122 9.60 -6.23 -11.27
C MET A 122 10.05 -7.58 -11.83
N ILE A 123 11.06 -7.57 -12.71
CA ILE A 123 11.66 -8.79 -13.28
C ILE A 123 12.26 -9.63 -12.18
N GLU A 124 13.04 -9.01 -11.27
CA GLU A 124 13.66 -9.74 -10.17
C GLU A 124 12.64 -10.30 -9.18
N ALA A 125 11.61 -9.52 -8.82
CA ALA A 125 10.51 -10.01 -7.98
C ALA A 125 9.78 -11.20 -8.63
N SER A 126 9.52 -11.15 -9.93
CA SER A 126 8.96 -12.30 -10.68
C SER A 126 9.87 -13.53 -10.62
N ARG A 127 11.17 -13.34 -10.83
CA ARG A 127 12.16 -14.43 -10.77
C ARG A 127 12.19 -15.09 -9.37
N LEU A 128 12.14 -14.29 -8.31
CA LEU A 128 12.09 -14.82 -6.93
C LEU A 128 10.80 -15.61 -6.69
N ASN A 129 9.66 -15.11 -7.17
CA ASN A 129 8.39 -15.82 -7.09
C ASN A 129 8.41 -17.16 -7.85
N ASP A 130 8.97 -17.21 -9.05
CA ASP A 130 9.10 -18.46 -9.83
C ASP A 130 9.90 -19.50 -9.05
N LEU A 131 11.02 -19.12 -8.46
CA LEU A 131 11.83 -20.00 -7.62
C LEU A 131 11.10 -20.44 -6.35
N ALA A 132 10.33 -19.52 -5.75
CA ALA A 132 9.55 -19.81 -4.55
C ALA A 132 8.43 -20.83 -4.86
N VAL A 133 7.67 -20.64 -5.94
CA VAL A 133 6.65 -21.61 -6.40
C VAL A 133 7.27 -22.97 -6.65
N GLU A 134 8.41 -23.03 -7.37
CA GLU A 134 9.09 -24.31 -7.66
C GLU A 134 9.47 -25.06 -6.37
N ARG A 135 9.91 -24.36 -5.34
CA ARG A 135 10.22 -24.95 -4.03
C ARG A 135 8.95 -25.32 -3.27
N LEU A 136 7.94 -24.43 -3.23
CA LEU A 136 6.70 -24.63 -2.49
C LEU A 136 5.89 -25.82 -3.00
N ILE A 137 5.83 -26.04 -4.31
CA ILE A 137 5.15 -27.21 -4.91
C ILE A 137 5.71 -28.52 -4.35
N LYS A 138 7.00 -28.59 -4.04
CA LYS A 138 7.65 -29.79 -3.46
C LYS A 138 7.21 -30.03 -2.00
N GLU A 139 6.67 -29.02 -1.35
CA GLU A 139 6.18 -29.09 0.03
C GLU A 139 4.69 -29.53 0.10
N VAL A 140 3.88 -29.27 -0.94
CA VAL A 140 2.43 -29.50 -0.99
C VAL A 140 2.03 -30.93 -0.56
N ASN A 141 2.80 -31.95 -0.93
CA ASN A 141 2.49 -33.36 -0.65
C ASN A 141 3.08 -33.88 0.66
N LYS A 142 3.63 -33.02 1.52
CA LYS A 142 4.28 -33.43 2.78
C LYS A 142 3.34 -33.45 3.99
N GLY A 143 2.05 -33.20 3.78
CA GLY A 143 1.03 -33.25 4.83
C GLY A 143 0.94 -31.98 5.68
N TYR A 144 1.51 -30.89 5.24
CA TYR A 144 1.37 -29.57 5.90
C TYR A 144 -0.08 -29.08 5.79
N THR A 145 -0.54 -28.42 6.84
CA THR A 145 -1.76 -27.60 6.79
C THR A 145 -1.56 -26.37 5.90
N GLU A 146 -2.65 -25.72 5.50
CA GLU A 146 -2.60 -24.48 4.71
C GLU A 146 -1.76 -23.39 5.40
N LYS A 147 -1.90 -23.24 6.73
CA LYS A 147 -1.09 -22.32 7.53
C LYS A 147 0.39 -22.67 7.52
N GLU A 148 0.70 -23.95 7.78
CA GLU A 148 2.10 -24.42 7.77
C GLU A 148 2.73 -24.29 6.39
N LEU A 149 1.95 -24.44 5.31
CA LEU A 149 2.44 -24.24 3.96
C LEU A 149 2.75 -22.76 3.68
N ALA A 150 1.94 -21.84 4.22
CA ALA A 150 2.23 -20.41 4.17
C ALA A 150 3.51 -20.05 4.95
N ASP A 151 3.71 -20.65 6.14
CA ASP A 151 4.93 -20.46 6.93
C ASP A 151 6.16 -20.98 6.17
N LYS A 152 6.03 -22.13 5.48
CA LYS A 152 7.10 -22.65 4.59
C LYS A 152 7.44 -21.70 3.45
N LEU A 153 6.43 -21.03 2.88
CA LEU A 153 6.69 -20.02 1.86
C LEU A 153 7.50 -18.83 2.40
N LEU A 154 7.24 -18.40 3.64
CA LEU A 154 8.02 -17.32 4.27
C LEU A 154 9.48 -17.72 4.43
N ASP A 155 9.75 -18.96 4.92
CA ASP A 155 11.11 -19.50 5.02
C ASP A 155 11.79 -19.50 3.64
N ILE A 156 11.08 -19.93 2.59
CA ILE A 156 11.59 -19.97 1.22
C ILE A 156 11.93 -18.57 0.70
N TYR A 157 11.10 -17.56 0.96
CA TYR A 157 11.36 -16.17 0.57
C TYR A 157 12.59 -15.61 1.24
N HIS A 158 12.75 -15.83 2.55
CA HIS A 158 13.95 -15.41 3.28
C HIS A 158 15.21 -16.08 2.73
N ASP A 159 15.16 -17.38 2.43
CA ASP A 159 16.28 -18.12 1.81
C ASP A 159 16.65 -17.58 0.41
N LEU A 160 15.70 -17.03 -0.30
CA LEU A 160 15.87 -16.41 -1.62
C LEU A 160 16.33 -14.95 -1.54
N GLY A 161 16.37 -14.36 -0.34
CA GLY A 161 16.77 -12.98 -0.10
C GLY A 161 15.66 -11.95 -0.25
N SER A 162 14.39 -12.38 -0.29
CA SER A 162 13.23 -11.49 -0.22
C SER A 162 12.96 -11.09 1.24
N GLU A 163 12.37 -9.90 1.43
CA GLU A 163 11.98 -9.39 2.76
C GLU A 163 10.73 -10.07 3.33
N GLY A 164 9.98 -10.82 2.50
CA GLY A 164 8.79 -11.55 2.91
C GLY A 164 7.63 -11.43 1.94
N PHE A 165 6.42 -11.49 2.47
CA PHE A 165 5.19 -11.42 1.68
C PHE A 165 4.85 -9.99 1.27
N SER A 166 4.43 -9.79 0.00
CA SER A 166 3.77 -8.56 -0.43
C SER A 166 2.30 -8.47 0.02
N PHE A 167 1.68 -9.62 0.26
CA PHE A 167 0.38 -9.81 0.91
C PHE A 167 0.36 -11.20 1.57
N TYR A 168 -0.53 -11.44 2.54
CA TYR A 168 -0.63 -12.75 3.18
C TYR A 168 -1.07 -13.79 2.15
N PRO A 169 -0.29 -14.87 1.90
CA PRO A 169 -0.52 -15.80 0.81
C PRO A 169 -1.78 -16.63 1.03
N ILE A 170 -2.42 -17.04 -0.07
CA ILE A 170 -3.51 -18.01 -0.05
C ILE A 170 -2.94 -19.35 -0.49
N CYS A 171 -2.89 -20.32 0.43
CA CYS A 171 -2.45 -21.69 0.19
C CYS A 171 -3.62 -22.64 0.51
N CYS A 172 -4.40 -23.04 -0.48
CA CYS A 172 -5.67 -23.74 -0.25
C CYS A 172 -5.68 -25.12 -0.89
N TYR A 173 -6.34 -26.07 -0.20
CA TYR A 173 -6.56 -27.44 -0.67
C TYR A 173 -8.03 -27.74 -0.92
N GLY A 174 -8.30 -28.55 -1.93
CA GLY A 174 -9.61 -29.16 -2.18
C GLY A 174 -10.76 -28.17 -2.22
N ALA A 175 -11.72 -28.31 -1.32
CA ALA A 175 -12.91 -27.46 -1.28
C ALA A 175 -12.59 -25.99 -0.94
N ASN A 176 -11.57 -25.73 -0.12
CA ASN A 176 -11.13 -24.38 0.23
C ASN A 176 -10.60 -23.62 -0.99
N ALA A 177 -10.03 -24.31 -1.97
CA ALA A 177 -9.57 -23.73 -3.23
C ALA A 177 -10.71 -23.17 -4.12
N ALA A 178 -11.97 -23.41 -3.78
CA ALA A 178 -13.11 -22.82 -4.48
C ALA A 178 -13.47 -21.40 -3.96
N ASP A 179 -12.98 -21.00 -2.80
CA ASP A 179 -13.14 -19.64 -2.26
C ASP A 179 -11.91 -18.78 -2.63
N PRO A 180 -12.05 -17.78 -3.51
CA PRO A 180 -10.93 -16.95 -3.97
C PRO A 180 -10.33 -16.06 -2.87
N HIS A 181 -10.98 -15.93 -1.71
CA HIS A 181 -10.52 -15.15 -0.56
C HIS A 181 -10.44 -15.98 0.72
N HIS A 182 -10.31 -17.31 0.58
CA HIS A 182 -10.17 -18.20 1.72
C HIS A 182 -8.98 -17.79 2.59
N SER A 183 -9.20 -17.79 3.91
CA SER A 183 -8.12 -17.62 4.89
C SER A 183 -7.58 -18.98 5.27
N ASN A 184 -6.28 -19.20 5.09
CA ASN A 184 -5.60 -20.46 5.41
C ASN A 184 -6.01 -21.00 6.78
N ASP A 185 -6.39 -22.27 6.85
CA ASP A 185 -6.81 -22.96 8.06
C ASP A 185 -5.96 -24.21 8.36
N ASP A 186 -6.43 -25.09 9.23
CA ASP A 186 -5.72 -26.32 9.59
C ASP A 186 -6.05 -27.50 8.65
N SER A 187 -6.68 -27.25 7.49
CA SER A 187 -6.94 -28.27 6.47
C SER A 187 -5.65 -28.74 5.85
N THR A 188 -5.61 -30.04 5.51
CA THR A 188 -4.49 -30.69 4.83
C THR A 188 -4.92 -31.22 3.48
N GLY A 189 -4.02 -31.18 2.50
CA GLY A 189 -4.28 -31.69 1.15
C GLY A 189 -4.42 -33.22 1.12
N LYS A 190 -5.27 -33.71 0.22
CA LYS A 190 -5.48 -35.13 -0.06
C LYS A 190 -5.18 -35.41 -1.53
N SER A 191 -4.84 -36.65 -1.83
CA SER A 191 -4.65 -37.07 -3.23
C SER A 191 -5.91 -36.82 -4.08
N GLY A 192 -5.74 -36.06 -5.15
CA GLY A 192 -6.84 -35.66 -6.06
C GLY A 192 -7.42 -34.28 -5.77
N ASP A 193 -7.02 -33.61 -4.69
CA ASP A 193 -7.43 -32.23 -4.41
C ASP A 193 -6.80 -31.26 -5.40
N SER A 194 -7.56 -30.21 -5.74
CA SER A 194 -7.00 -29.01 -6.34
C SER A 194 -6.19 -28.23 -5.30
N VAL A 195 -5.14 -27.54 -5.75
CA VAL A 195 -4.33 -26.66 -4.90
C VAL A 195 -4.29 -25.27 -5.52
N ILE A 196 -4.57 -24.24 -4.73
CA ILE A 196 -4.37 -22.83 -5.09
C ILE A 196 -3.21 -22.29 -4.27
N LEU A 197 -2.25 -21.68 -4.95
CA LEU A 197 -1.13 -20.94 -4.38
C LEU A 197 -1.17 -19.54 -4.97
N ASP A 198 -1.74 -18.57 -4.24
CA ASP A 198 -1.72 -17.16 -4.58
C ASP A 198 -0.68 -16.48 -3.70
N ILE A 199 0.44 -16.12 -4.30
CA ILE A 199 1.66 -15.69 -3.58
C ILE A 199 2.28 -14.45 -4.21
N GLY A 200 3.00 -13.69 -3.41
CA GLY A 200 3.79 -12.54 -3.85
C GLY A 200 4.86 -12.20 -2.82
N CYS A 201 6.05 -11.81 -3.29
CA CYS A 201 7.16 -11.38 -2.44
C CYS A 201 7.36 -9.86 -2.45
N LEU A 202 8.06 -9.35 -1.44
CA LEU A 202 8.62 -8.01 -1.36
C LEU A 202 10.09 -8.00 -1.79
#